data_be8de231d337b6fb878d3cd30ad9f53d
#
_entry.id   be8de231d337b6fb878d3cd30ad9f53d
#
_cell.length_a   1.000
_cell.length_b   1.000
_cell.length_c   1.000
_cell.angle_alpha   90.00
_cell.angle_beta   90.00
_cell.angle_gamma   90.00
#
_symmetry.space_group_name_H-M   'P 1'
#
loop_
_entity.id
_entity.type
_entity.pdbx_description
1 polymer ?
#
loop_
_entity_poly.entity_id
_entity_poly.type
_entity_poly.pdbx_seq_one_letter_code
_entity_poly.pdbx_strand_id
1 'polypeptide(L)'
;ITLLVPIQMASQTWDDHDRSNRYTCRDFGQNYLMSLQEKGNPIIFTNGDNDTFPLWYNQEVEGVGTDARVCNLSYLQTDWYIDQMMRPAYNSPSVPITWPRLDFCSGTNEYVSVEPEAKKQILDFYKQDPENAKKQFGDEPFELKNILKNWVRSKNPDMHFIPTDTLYVTIDKEAVKKSGMMMASDSIPDKMVISLAGKSALYKGDLMMLEMLAQCNWTRPLYVALTVGEENYMNLGDNFVQEGLVNRITPFTTNKPGAKNFDTEKAYHNIMTRFKFGNLKQKGLYIDETTMRMCYTHRRLLAQTALQLIAEGKKQKAINILKKADTEIPAYNVTLDYMSGGLDMARGWLMTGQKAKGKEYIEAVWKNASQYLNYYLSLPNDRFLQAEHDCIRQIMIMQSICEAAGMVSPQLEQKYEKQLNNLYRLYHGRGGRMPEGNQ
;
A
#
# COMPACT_ATOMS: atom_id res chain seq x y z
N ILE A 1 31.41 -39.97 -0.03
CA ILE A 1 30.89 -39.10 1.10
C ILE A 1 30.31 -37.79 0.54
N THR A 2 30.99 -37.07 -0.36
CA THR A 2 30.53 -35.77 -0.88
C THR A 2 29.20 -35.84 -1.62
N LEU A 3 28.85 -36.93 -2.30
CA LEU A 3 27.56 -37.13 -2.97
C LEU A 3 26.38 -37.37 -2.01
N LEU A 4 26.64 -37.83 -0.78
CA LEU A 4 25.58 -38.07 0.20
C LEU A 4 24.92 -36.76 0.67
N VAL A 5 25.69 -35.67 0.75
CA VAL A 5 25.16 -34.36 1.16
C VAL A 5 24.08 -33.84 0.20
N PRO A 6 24.34 -33.68 -1.13
CA PRO A 6 23.31 -33.23 -2.02
C PRO A 6 22.12 -34.19 -2.14
N ILE A 7 22.33 -35.52 -2.02
CA ILE A 7 21.24 -36.49 -2.02
C ILE A 7 20.33 -36.31 -0.78
N GLN A 8 20.94 -36.17 0.40
CA GLN A 8 20.18 -35.92 1.62
C GLN A 8 19.44 -34.54 1.58
N MET A 9 20.12 -33.53 1.14
CA MET A 9 19.49 -32.20 0.94
C MET A 9 18.30 -32.29 -0.01
N ALA A 10 18.47 -32.91 -1.17
CA ALA A 10 17.38 -33.07 -2.14
C ALA A 10 16.21 -33.87 -1.55
N SER A 11 16.46 -34.91 -0.76
CA SER A 11 15.39 -35.70 -0.14
C SER A 11 14.64 -34.99 0.98
N GLN A 12 15.25 -34.03 1.65
CA GLN A 12 14.65 -33.32 2.80
C GLN A 12 14.05 -31.97 2.43
N THR A 13 14.56 -31.33 1.36
CA THR A 13 14.18 -29.97 1.00
C THR A 13 13.58 -29.87 -0.40
N TRP A 14 13.19 -30.99 -1.01
CA TRP A 14 12.60 -31.02 -2.34
C TRP A 14 11.37 -30.11 -2.44
N ASP A 15 10.47 -30.19 -1.44
CA ASP A 15 9.24 -29.41 -1.38
C ASP A 15 9.49 -27.92 -1.35
N ASP A 16 10.53 -27.49 -0.60
CA ASP A 16 10.91 -26.09 -0.47
C ASP A 16 11.50 -25.52 -1.77
N HIS A 17 12.14 -26.37 -2.56
CA HIS A 17 12.85 -25.96 -3.79
C HIS A 17 12.05 -26.24 -5.06
N ASP A 18 11.07 -27.15 -5.02
CA ASP A 18 10.18 -27.39 -6.15
C ASP A 18 9.24 -26.19 -6.35
N ARG A 19 9.53 -25.40 -7.38
CA ARG A 19 8.75 -24.23 -7.78
C ARG A 19 7.79 -24.51 -8.93
N SER A 20 7.66 -25.78 -9.34
CA SER A 20 6.76 -26.18 -10.40
C SER A 20 5.30 -25.88 -10.04
N ASN A 21 4.51 -25.46 -11.03
CA ASN A 21 3.10 -25.12 -10.88
C ASN A 21 2.76 -23.96 -9.92
N ARG A 22 3.76 -23.23 -9.43
CA ARG A 22 3.59 -22.06 -8.55
C ARG A 22 3.65 -20.76 -9.35
N TYR A 23 2.52 -20.24 -9.74
CA TYR A 23 2.42 -19.01 -10.54
C TYR A 23 1.94 -17.79 -9.74
N THR A 24 1.78 -17.91 -8.43
CA THR A 24 1.22 -16.85 -7.59
C THR A 24 2.04 -15.57 -7.61
N CYS A 25 3.37 -15.67 -7.54
CA CYS A 25 4.26 -14.49 -7.59
C CYS A 25 4.18 -13.79 -8.95
N ARG A 26 4.18 -14.54 -10.06
CA ARG A 26 3.97 -14.03 -11.41
C ARG A 26 2.64 -13.29 -11.51
N ASP A 27 1.56 -13.94 -11.09
CA ASP A 27 0.20 -13.39 -11.21
C ASP A 27 -0.01 -12.20 -10.24
N PHE A 28 0.69 -12.18 -9.11
CA PHE A 28 0.72 -11.02 -8.21
C PHE A 28 1.27 -9.78 -8.93
N GLY A 29 2.44 -9.90 -9.55
CA GLY A 29 3.02 -8.81 -10.36
C GLY A 29 2.14 -8.42 -11.54
N GLN A 30 1.56 -9.41 -12.24
CA GLN A 30 0.63 -9.15 -13.34
C GLN A 30 -0.60 -8.37 -12.86
N ASN A 31 -1.18 -8.71 -11.72
CA ASN A 31 -2.35 -8.03 -11.19
C ASN A 31 -2.07 -6.58 -10.78
N TYR A 32 -0.85 -6.26 -10.34
CA TYR A 32 -0.42 -4.86 -10.16
C TYR A 32 -0.45 -4.10 -11.48
N LEU A 33 0.19 -4.63 -12.51
CA LEU A 33 0.23 -4.01 -13.84
C LEU A 33 -1.18 -3.90 -14.45
N MET A 34 -2.05 -4.90 -14.21
CA MET A 34 -3.45 -4.87 -14.64
C MET A 34 -4.33 -3.92 -13.83
N SER A 35 -3.89 -3.45 -12.68
CA SER A 35 -4.58 -2.40 -11.91
C SER A 35 -4.32 -1.00 -12.45
N LEU A 36 -3.27 -0.82 -13.24
CA LEU A 36 -2.91 0.46 -13.83
C LEU A 36 -3.86 0.82 -14.98
N GLN A 37 -3.97 2.12 -15.25
CA GLN A 37 -4.68 2.60 -16.42
C GLN A 37 -3.99 2.13 -17.70
N GLU A 38 -4.74 1.63 -18.67
CA GLU A 38 -4.22 1.05 -19.92
C GLU A 38 -3.53 2.05 -20.84
N LYS A 39 -3.82 3.33 -20.67
CA LYS A 39 -3.26 4.41 -21.51
C LYS A 39 -2.62 5.49 -20.65
N GLY A 40 -1.64 6.19 -21.21
CA GLY A 40 -0.99 7.33 -20.54
C GLY A 40 0.37 6.99 -19.95
N ASN A 41 0.93 5.82 -20.25
CA ASN A 41 2.26 5.38 -19.78
C ASN A 41 2.44 5.55 -18.26
N PRO A 42 1.65 4.85 -17.44
CA PRO A 42 1.60 5.06 -16.00
C PRO A 42 2.97 4.79 -15.35
N ILE A 43 3.20 5.47 -14.23
CA ILE A 43 4.34 5.21 -13.34
C ILE A 43 3.79 4.60 -12.06
N ILE A 44 4.37 3.47 -11.64
CA ILE A 44 4.04 2.85 -10.36
C ILE A 44 5.27 2.89 -9.45
N PHE A 45 5.12 3.53 -8.29
CA PHE A 45 6.09 3.49 -7.21
C PHE A 45 5.93 2.21 -6.41
N THR A 46 7.02 1.47 -6.29
CA THR A 46 7.15 0.26 -5.48
C THR A 46 8.23 0.45 -4.43
N ASN A 47 8.28 -0.39 -3.39
CA ASN A 47 9.34 -0.33 -2.38
C ASN A 47 9.69 -1.73 -1.90
N GLY A 48 10.96 -2.13 -2.08
CA GLY A 48 11.44 -3.47 -1.77
C GLY A 48 11.27 -4.47 -2.91
N ASP A 49 11.71 -5.69 -2.67
CA ASP A 49 11.86 -6.73 -3.71
C ASP A 49 10.53 -7.40 -4.07
N ASN A 50 9.69 -7.62 -3.05
CA ASN A 50 8.46 -8.44 -3.19
C ASN A 50 7.37 -7.80 -4.06
N ASP A 51 7.35 -6.49 -4.19
CA ASP A 51 6.43 -5.74 -5.04
C ASP A 51 7.10 -5.17 -6.30
N THR A 52 8.43 -5.24 -6.42
CA THR A 52 9.19 -4.75 -7.58
C THR A 52 9.54 -5.88 -8.55
N PHE A 53 10.17 -6.95 -8.07
CA PHE A 53 10.67 -8.02 -8.95
C PHE A 53 9.56 -8.80 -9.67
N PRO A 54 8.39 -9.08 -9.07
CA PRO A 54 7.29 -9.67 -9.83
C PRO A 54 6.79 -8.80 -10.98
N LEU A 55 6.84 -7.46 -10.85
CA LEU A 55 6.45 -6.55 -11.92
C LEU A 55 7.51 -6.57 -13.03
N TRP A 56 8.78 -6.47 -12.69
CA TRP A 56 9.87 -6.57 -13.68
C TRP A 56 9.86 -7.92 -14.41
N TYR A 57 9.64 -9.03 -13.70
CA TYR A 57 9.48 -10.35 -14.33
C TYR A 57 8.37 -10.33 -15.39
N ASN A 58 7.20 -9.75 -15.05
CA ASN A 58 6.09 -9.68 -16.00
C ASN A 58 6.41 -8.80 -17.22
N GLN A 59 7.17 -7.71 -17.04
CA GLN A 59 7.60 -6.86 -18.15
C GLN A 59 8.66 -7.53 -19.03
N GLU A 60 9.70 -8.14 -18.41
CA GLU A 60 10.84 -8.71 -19.12
C GLU A 60 10.55 -10.06 -19.77
N VAL A 61 9.79 -10.92 -19.09
CA VAL A 61 9.58 -12.32 -19.50
C VAL A 61 8.21 -12.53 -20.13
N GLU A 62 7.16 -11.98 -19.53
CA GLU A 62 5.79 -12.18 -20.00
C GLU A 62 5.35 -11.09 -21.01
N GLY A 63 6.11 -10.00 -21.16
CA GLY A 63 5.78 -8.87 -22.04
C GLY A 63 4.51 -8.11 -21.62
N VAL A 64 4.15 -8.13 -20.34
CA VAL A 64 2.93 -7.55 -19.81
C VAL A 64 3.19 -6.19 -19.17
N GLY A 65 2.36 -5.17 -19.48
CA GLY A 65 2.44 -3.84 -18.88
C GLY A 65 3.72 -3.09 -19.27
N THR A 66 4.23 -3.30 -20.47
CA THR A 66 5.50 -2.71 -20.97
C THR A 66 5.39 -1.20 -21.23
N ASP A 67 4.20 -0.64 -21.24
CA ASP A 67 3.93 0.80 -21.30
C ASP A 67 4.00 1.48 -19.91
N ALA A 68 3.97 0.71 -18.83
CA ALA A 68 4.13 1.19 -17.47
C ALA A 68 5.61 1.33 -17.08
N ARG A 69 5.92 2.29 -16.19
CA ARG A 69 7.25 2.41 -15.58
C ARG A 69 7.19 1.99 -14.12
N VAL A 70 7.87 0.89 -13.80
CA VAL A 70 8.06 0.46 -12.41
C VAL A 70 9.23 1.24 -11.82
N CYS A 71 8.96 1.98 -10.75
CA CYS A 71 9.90 2.90 -10.11
C CYS A 71 10.08 2.52 -8.63
N ASN A 72 11.20 1.90 -8.30
CA ASN A 72 11.49 1.48 -6.93
C ASN A 72 11.99 2.67 -6.10
N LEU A 73 11.28 3.01 -5.02
CA LEU A 73 11.58 4.16 -4.15
C LEU A 73 12.94 4.05 -3.45
N SER A 74 13.33 2.84 -3.02
CA SER A 74 14.65 2.63 -2.40
C SER A 74 15.78 2.88 -3.39
N TYR A 75 15.64 2.48 -4.65
CA TYR A 75 16.65 2.70 -5.68
C TYR A 75 16.71 4.15 -6.18
N LEU A 76 15.62 4.92 -6.05
CA LEU A 76 15.64 6.36 -6.34
C LEU A 76 16.58 7.17 -5.44
N GLN A 77 17.13 6.57 -4.38
CA GLN A 77 18.21 7.17 -3.59
C GLN A 77 19.56 7.16 -4.32
N THR A 78 19.68 6.44 -5.44
CA THR A 78 20.94 6.23 -6.17
C THR A 78 20.93 6.92 -7.53
N ASP A 79 22.04 7.55 -7.89
CA ASP A 79 22.19 8.29 -9.14
C ASP A 79 22.08 7.40 -10.38
N TRP A 80 22.65 6.19 -10.35
CA TRP A 80 22.59 5.25 -11.48
C TRP A 80 21.14 4.85 -11.82
N TYR A 81 20.27 4.71 -10.80
CA TYR A 81 18.88 4.34 -11.03
C TYR A 81 18.06 5.52 -11.56
N ILE A 82 18.33 6.73 -11.07
CA ILE A 82 17.74 7.96 -11.62
C ILE A 82 18.12 8.11 -13.09
N ASP A 83 19.41 7.94 -13.43
CA ASP A 83 19.89 7.93 -14.82
C ASP A 83 19.14 6.88 -15.68
N GLN A 84 18.87 5.69 -15.12
CA GLN A 84 18.10 4.65 -15.79
C GLN A 84 16.63 5.06 -16.00
N MET A 85 16.00 5.67 -15.00
CA MET A 85 14.62 6.14 -15.09
C MET A 85 14.45 7.26 -16.12
N MET A 86 15.46 8.10 -16.31
CA MET A 86 15.47 9.17 -17.30
C MET A 86 15.65 8.68 -18.76
N ARG A 87 15.75 7.38 -18.97
CA ARG A 87 15.80 6.76 -20.32
C ARG A 87 14.49 6.03 -20.61
N PRO A 88 14.04 5.98 -21.87
CA PRO A 88 12.93 5.11 -22.25
C PRO A 88 13.25 3.64 -21.94
N ALA A 89 12.24 2.86 -21.58
CA ALA A 89 12.37 1.40 -21.44
C ALA A 89 11.08 0.72 -21.93
N TYR A 90 11.23 -0.33 -22.71
CA TYR A 90 10.13 -1.02 -23.41
C TYR A 90 9.29 -0.01 -24.21
N ASN A 91 7.97 0.00 -23.99
CA ASN A 91 7.04 0.95 -24.60
C ASN A 91 6.78 2.20 -23.72
N SER A 92 7.51 2.34 -22.61
CA SER A 92 7.36 3.45 -21.68
C SER A 92 8.40 4.54 -21.94
N PRO A 93 7.99 5.82 -22.08
CA PRO A 93 8.92 6.93 -22.18
C PRO A 93 9.71 7.12 -20.88
N SER A 94 10.77 7.93 -20.91
CA SER A 94 11.48 8.38 -19.71
C SER A 94 10.52 8.94 -18.67
N VAL A 95 10.83 8.78 -17.38
CA VAL A 95 10.07 9.45 -16.32
C VAL A 95 10.28 10.96 -16.38
N PRO A 96 9.34 11.79 -15.94
CA PRO A 96 9.41 13.23 -16.05
C PRO A 96 10.31 13.86 -14.98
N ILE A 97 11.60 13.53 -15.00
CA ILE A 97 12.65 14.16 -14.17
C ILE A 97 13.41 15.12 -15.07
N THR A 98 13.43 16.42 -14.72
CA THR A 98 14.07 17.48 -15.50
C THR A 98 15.43 17.91 -14.96
N TRP A 99 15.88 17.30 -13.87
CA TRP A 99 17.11 17.67 -13.19
C TRP A 99 18.34 17.29 -14.03
N PRO A 100 19.32 18.19 -14.19
CA PRO A 100 20.62 17.79 -14.75
C PRO A 100 21.34 16.85 -13.78
N ARG A 101 22.19 15.98 -14.32
CA ARG A 101 22.88 14.94 -13.52
C ARG A 101 23.64 15.50 -12.32
N LEU A 102 24.22 16.69 -12.45
CA LEU A 102 24.95 17.35 -11.34
C LEU A 102 24.07 17.67 -10.12
N ASP A 103 22.76 17.72 -10.29
CA ASP A 103 21.84 18.03 -9.18
C ASP A 103 21.40 16.75 -8.41
N PHE A 104 21.68 15.55 -8.94
CA PHE A 104 21.33 14.28 -8.28
C PHE A 104 22.47 13.24 -8.22
N CYS A 105 23.65 13.53 -8.76
CA CYS A 105 24.78 12.62 -8.62
C CYS A 105 25.15 12.37 -7.14
N SER A 106 25.88 11.30 -6.90
CA SER A 106 26.30 10.92 -5.54
C SER A 106 26.96 12.10 -4.83
N GLY A 107 26.56 12.35 -3.59
CA GLY A 107 27.00 13.49 -2.80
C GLY A 107 26.23 14.79 -3.01
N THR A 108 25.24 14.82 -3.94
CA THR A 108 24.40 16.00 -4.18
C THR A 108 22.95 15.70 -3.89
N ASN A 109 22.28 16.58 -3.12
CA ASN A 109 20.88 16.45 -2.72
C ASN A 109 20.54 15.07 -2.12
N GLU A 110 21.47 14.49 -1.34
CA GLU A 110 21.21 13.23 -0.63
C GLU A 110 20.04 13.39 0.37
N TYR A 111 19.99 14.57 1.00
CA TYR A 111 18.85 15.04 1.78
C TYR A 111 18.81 16.57 1.73
N VAL A 112 17.61 17.15 1.94
CA VAL A 112 17.40 18.60 2.03
C VAL A 112 16.53 18.85 3.25
N SER A 113 16.98 19.75 4.15
CA SER A 113 16.25 20.10 5.38
C SER A 113 14.91 20.78 5.09
N VAL A 114 13.95 20.59 5.98
CA VAL A 114 12.66 21.29 5.94
C VAL A 114 12.69 22.32 7.08
N GLU A 115 12.62 23.62 6.75
CA GLU A 115 12.76 24.75 7.67
C GLU A 115 11.51 25.66 7.59
N PRO A 116 10.40 25.26 8.22
CA PRO A 116 9.11 25.95 8.09
C PRO A 116 9.12 27.41 8.56
N GLU A 117 10.02 27.73 9.48
CA GLU A 117 10.16 29.08 10.04
C GLU A 117 10.53 30.14 8.98
N ALA A 118 11.23 29.72 7.93
CA ALA A 118 11.61 30.60 6.82
C ALA A 118 10.41 31.14 6.03
N LYS A 119 9.28 30.43 6.06
CA LYS A 119 8.05 30.84 5.36
C LYS A 119 7.61 32.25 5.72
N LYS A 120 7.66 32.60 7.00
CA LYS A 120 7.25 33.92 7.47
C LYS A 120 8.16 35.02 6.89
N GLN A 121 9.45 34.82 6.90
CA GLN A 121 10.43 35.79 6.37
C GLN A 121 10.21 36.03 4.86
N ILE A 122 9.95 34.96 4.12
CA ILE A 122 9.66 35.05 2.67
C ILE A 122 8.38 35.86 2.44
N LEU A 123 7.30 35.56 3.18
CA LEU A 123 6.04 36.29 3.06
C LEU A 123 6.18 37.77 3.44
N ASP A 124 6.99 38.08 4.43
CA ASP A 124 7.26 39.46 4.82
C ASP A 124 8.10 40.20 3.76
N PHE A 125 9.03 39.51 3.10
CA PHE A 125 9.76 40.06 1.95
C PHE A 125 8.83 40.38 0.77
N TYR A 126 7.87 39.50 0.44
CA TYR A 126 6.85 39.79 -0.57
C TYR A 126 5.97 40.99 -0.25
N LYS A 127 5.75 41.32 1.03
CA LYS A 127 5.01 42.53 1.44
C LYS A 127 5.85 43.81 1.32
N GLN A 128 7.15 43.70 1.64
CA GLN A 128 8.06 44.85 1.68
C GLN A 128 8.58 45.23 0.31
N ASP A 129 8.95 44.27 -0.51
CA ASP A 129 9.50 44.47 -1.86
C ASP A 129 8.99 43.38 -2.82
N PRO A 130 7.75 43.50 -3.30
CA PRO A 130 7.13 42.49 -4.14
C PRO A 130 7.87 42.21 -5.45
N GLU A 131 8.51 43.22 -6.05
CA GLU A 131 9.20 43.04 -7.33
C GLU A 131 10.47 42.23 -7.19
N ASN A 132 11.30 42.53 -6.22
CA ASN A 132 12.51 41.75 -5.95
C ASN A 132 12.19 40.37 -5.40
N ALA A 133 11.18 40.22 -4.53
CA ALA A 133 10.71 38.93 -4.05
C ALA A 133 10.24 38.02 -5.21
N LYS A 134 9.45 38.55 -6.14
CA LYS A 134 9.04 37.79 -7.33
C LYS A 134 10.20 37.44 -8.25
N LYS A 135 11.17 38.32 -8.39
CA LYS A 135 12.37 38.07 -9.19
C LYS A 135 13.20 36.95 -8.59
N GLN A 136 13.27 36.87 -7.26
CA GLN A 136 14.07 35.86 -6.54
C GLN A 136 13.35 34.52 -6.42
N PHE A 137 12.05 34.50 -6.10
CA PHE A 137 11.30 33.29 -5.74
C PHE A 137 10.15 32.94 -6.70
N GLY A 138 9.87 33.78 -7.70
CA GLY A 138 8.73 33.63 -8.61
C GLY A 138 7.43 34.20 -8.06
N ASP A 139 6.34 34.13 -8.81
CA ASP A 139 5.02 34.61 -8.36
C ASP A 139 4.39 33.73 -7.28
N GLU A 140 4.72 32.45 -7.26
CA GLU A 140 4.15 31.41 -6.39
C GLU A 140 5.30 30.70 -5.62
N PRO A 141 5.85 31.32 -4.54
CA PRO A 141 7.10 30.87 -3.89
C PRO A 141 7.02 29.46 -3.28
N PHE A 142 5.83 29.00 -2.90
CA PHE A 142 5.60 27.69 -2.28
C PHE A 142 4.96 26.66 -3.24
N GLU A 143 4.87 27.01 -4.51
CA GLU A 143 4.53 26.06 -5.57
C GLU A 143 5.68 25.06 -5.73
N LEU A 144 5.36 23.78 -5.86
CA LEU A 144 6.33 22.67 -5.81
C LEU A 144 7.46 22.85 -6.84
N LYS A 145 7.16 23.25 -8.08
CA LYS A 145 8.19 23.49 -9.10
C LYS A 145 9.17 24.59 -8.71
N ASN A 146 8.67 25.66 -8.07
CA ASN A 146 9.49 26.77 -7.61
C ASN A 146 10.38 26.35 -6.42
N ILE A 147 9.84 25.57 -5.48
CA ILE A 147 10.63 25.00 -4.38
C ILE A 147 11.74 24.12 -4.92
N LEU A 148 11.43 23.17 -5.79
CA LEU A 148 12.44 22.28 -6.37
C LEU A 148 13.51 23.02 -7.16
N LYS A 149 13.13 24.07 -7.89
CA LYS A 149 14.05 24.85 -8.71
C LYS A 149 14.90 25.84 -7.91
N ASN A 150 14.27 26.65 -7.08
CA ASN A 150 14.89 27.84 -6.48
C ASN A 150 15.54 27.56 -5.11
N TRP A 151 15.11 26.49 -4.42
CA TRP A 151 15.56 26.11 -3.08
C TRP A 151 16.33 24.79 -3.08
N VAL A 152 15.69 23.71 -3.41
CA VAL A 152 16.30 22.36 -3.39
C VAL A 152 17.52 22.29 -4.32
N ARG A 153 17.45 22.87 -5.49
CA ARG A 153 18.54 22.91 -6.48
C ARG A 153 19.34 24.20 -6.44
N SER A 154 19.19 24.98 -5.36
CA SER A 154 19.96 26.20 -5.20
C SER A 154 21.44 25.89 -5.06
N LYS A 155 22.27 26.67 -5.74
CA LYS A 155 23.74 26.62 -5.58
C LYS A 155 24.22 27.55 -4.47
N ASN A 156 23.32 28.40 -3.95
CA ASN A 156 23.58 29.22 -2.76
C ASN A 156 23.30 28.37 -1.51
N PRO A 157 24.32 28.08 -0.66
CA PRO A 157 24.11 27.29 0.56
C PRO A 157 23.05 27.87 1.49
N ASP A 158 22.90 29.20 1.53
CA ASP A 158 21.92 29.88 2.38
C ASP A 158 20.47 29.71 1.90
N MET A 159 20.28 29.10 0.74
CA MET A 159 18.97 28.81 0.15
C MET A 159 18.76 27.32 -0.11
N HIS A 160 19.66 26.44 0.35
CA HIS A 160 19.58 25.02 0.07
C HIS A 160 18.79 24.28 1.17
N PHE A 161 17.49 24.58 1.28
CA PHE A 161 16.53 23.96 2.19
C PHE A 161 15.09 24.12 1.65
N ILE A 162 14.12 23.48 2.26
CA ILE A 162 12.70 23.65 1.93
C ILE A 162 12.08 24.62 2.94
N PRO A 163 11.66 25.84 2.53
CA PRO A 163 11.31 26.93 3.45
C PRO A 163 9.87 26.84 4.00
N THR A 164 9.23 25.70 3.94
CA THR A 164 7.83 25.51 4.39
C THR A 164 7.54 24.04 4.65
N ASP A 165 6.65 23.77 5.57
CA ASP A 165 6.04 22.44 5.76
C ASP A 165 4.80 22.19 4.91
N THR A 166 4.41 23.15 4.09
CA THR A 166 3.22 23.08 3.25
C THR A 166 3.52 23.54 1.83
N LEU A 167 3.59 22.59 0.92
CA LEU A 167 3.78 22.79 -0.52
C LEU A 167 2.44 22.70 -1.24
N TYR A 168 2.38 23.17 -2.48
CA TYR A 168 1.23 22.93 -3.34
C TYR A 168 1.62 22.73 -4.80
N VAL A 169 0.76 22.05 -5.53
CA VAL A 169 0.84 21.88 -6.98
C VAL A 169 -0.38 22.59 -7.59
N THR A 170 -0.13 23.50 -8.51
CA THR A 170 -1.20 24.14 -9.29
C THR A 170 -1.82 23.13 -10.26
N ILE A 171 -3.15 23.05 -10.31
CA ILE A 171 -3.87 22.03 -11.06
C ILE A 171 -4.29 22.54 -12.44
N ASP A 172 -3.84 21.83 -13.47
CA ASP A 172 -4.42 21.95 -14.82
C ASP A 172 -5.75 21.17 -14.86
N LYS A 173 -6.85 21.89 -14.68
CA LYS A 173 -8.20 21.30 -14.63
C LYS A 173 -8.59 20.56 -15.90
N GLU A 174 -8.13 21.02 -17.07
CA GLU A 174 -8.43 20.37 -18.35
C GLU A 174 -7.64 19.07 -18.51
N ALA A 175 -6.40 19.03 -18.04
CA ALA A 175 -5.60 17.82 -17.99
C ALA A 175 -6.25 16.77 -17.05
N VAL A 176 -6.70 17.20 -15.85
CA VAL A 176 -7.39 16.32 -14.90
C VAL A 176 -8.67 15.75 -15.48
N LYS A 177 -9.51 16.56 -16.14
CA LYS A 177 -10.74 16.06 -16.79
C LYS A 177 -10.47 14.97 -17.83
N LYS A 178 -9.36 15.09 -18.56
CA LYS A 178 -8.97 14.12 -19.61
C LYS A 178 -8.20 12.91 -19.09
N SER A 179 -7.76 12.92 -17.84
CA SER A 179 -6.86 11.92 -17.27
C SER A 179 -7.51 10.58 -16.96
N GLY A 180 -8.85 10.50 -16.92
CA GLY A 180 -9.58 9.29 -16.50
C GLY A 180 -9.55 9.01 -14.99
N MET A 181 -9.12 9.99 -14.16
CA MET A 181 -9.08 9.81 -12.68
C MET A 181 -10.37 10.25 -11.99
N MET A 182 -11.25 10.97 -12.66
CA MET A 182 -12.45 11.54 -12.04
C MET A 182 -13.50 10.50 -11.70
N MET A 183 -14.03 10.59 -10.51
CA MET A 183 -15.27 9.93 -10.09
C MET A 183 -16.43 10.92 -10.15
N ALA A 184 -17.68 10.43 -10.15
CA ALA A 184 -18.87 11.25 -10.34
C ALA A 184 -19.07 12.37 -9.30
N SER A 185 -18.50 12.22 -8.11
CA SER A 185 -18.60 13.18 -7.01
C SER A 185 -17.44 14.19 -6.95
N ASP A 186 -16.45 14.09 -7.83
CA ASP A 186 -15.23 14.86 -7.71
C ASP A 186 -15.40 16.31 -8.16
N SER A 187 -14.87 17.23 -7.35
CA SER A 187 -14.69 18.63 -7.69
C SER A 187 -13.20 18.92 -7.81
N ILE A 188 -12.76 19.45 -8.96
CA ILE A 188 -11.35 19.70 -9.23
C ILE A 188 -10.89 20.95 -8.47
N PRO A 189 -9.97 20.84 -7.50
CA PRO A 189 -9.43 21.98 -6.79
C PRO A 189 -8.51 22.82 -7.70
N ASP A 190 -8.23 24.06 -7.29
CA ASP A 190 -7.25 24.90 -7.99
C ASP A 190 -5.80 24.47 -7.66
N LYS A 191 -5.59 23.97 -6.46
CA LYS A 191 -4.28 23.57 -5.95
C LYS A 191 -4.40 22.24 -5.16
N MET A 192 -3.44 21.35 -5.33
CA MET A 192 -3.21 20.19 -4.46
C MET A 192 -2.23 20.60 -3.37
N VAL A 193 -2.60 20.43 -2.12
CA VAL A 193 -1.75 20.74 -0.97
C VAL A 193 -0.99 19.50 -0.54
N ILE A 194 0.31 19.64 -0.30
CA ILE A 194 1.21 18.59 0.19
C ILE A 194 1.75 19.03 1.55
N SER A 195 1.42 18.31 2.60
CA SER A 195 1.93 18.57 3.94
C SER A 195 3.24 17.81 4.17
N LEU A 196 4.27 18.52 4.62
CA LEU A 196 5.52 17.94 5.12
C LEU A 196 5.56 17.92 6.65
N ALA A 197 4.43 18.11 7.31
CA ALA A 197 4.36 18.12 8.77
C ALA A 197 5.00 16.85 9.37
N GLY A 198 5.86 17.02 10.37
CA GLY A 198 6.60 15.94 11.01
C GLY A 198 7.86 15.46 10.27
N LYS A 199 8.16 16.00 9.08
CA LYS A 199 9.41 15.71 8.36
C LYS A 199 10.43 16.81 8.61
N SER A 200 11.62 16.43 9.10
CA SER A 200 12.76 17.36 9.29
C SER A 200 13.61 17.49 8.02
N ALA A 201 13.55 16.53 7.13
CA ALA A 201 14.25 16.54 5.85
C ALA A 201 13.53 15.64 4.83
N LEU A 202 13.79 15.88 3.54
CA LEU A 202 13.46 15.00 2.45
C LEU A 202 14.72 14.38 1.87
N TYR A 203 14.68 13.10 1.59
CA TYR A 203 15.77 12.37 0.96
C TYR A 203 15.66 12.42 -0.57
N LYS A 204 16.75 12.06 -1.26
CA LYS A 204 16.82 12.10 -2.73
C LYS A 204 15.65 11.39 -3.41
N GLY A 205 15.26 10.20 -2.95
CA GLY A 205 14.10 9.48 -3.48
C GLY A 205 12.79 10.24 -3.34
N ASP A 206 12.58 10.90 -2.18
CA ASP A 206 11.41 11.77 -1.95
C ASP A 206 11.39 12.94 -2.93
N LEU A 207 12.56 13.58 -3.13
CA LEU A 207 12.71 14.70 -4.05
C LEU A 207 12.42 14.28 -5.50
N MET A 208 12.86 13.08 -5.91
CA MET A 208 12.56 12.54 -7.24
C MET A 208 11.08 12.22 -7.42
N MET A 209 10.42 11.68 -6.40
CA MET A 209 8.98 11.45 -6.42
C MET A 209 8.20 12.78 -6.56
N LEU A 210 8.60 13.80 -5.80
CA LEU A 210 8.01 15.14 -5.89
C LEU A 210 8.28 15.81 -7.26
N GLU A 211 9.48 15.63 -7.83
CA GLU A 211 9.79 16.13 -9.18
C GLU A 211 8.86 15.46 -10.22
N MET A 212 8.70 14.14 -10.16
CA MET A 212 7.78 13.44 -11.06
C MET A 212 6.34 13.93 -10.89
N LEU A 213 5.88 14.19 -9.66
CA LEU A 213 4.56 14.75 -9.39
C LEU A 213 4.41 16.16 -9.95
N ALA A 214 5.44 17.01 -9.76
CA ALA A 214 5.45 18.37 -10.27
C ALA A 214 5.39 18.43 -11.81
N GLN A 215 6.04 17.48 -12.49
CA GLN A 215 6.18 17.49 -13.96
C GLN A 215 5.16 16.63 -14.70
N CYS A 216 4.42 15.73 -14.02
CA CYS A 216 3.47 14.82 -14.67
C CYS A 216 2.28 15.53 -15.34
N ASN A 217 1.97 16.75 -14.93
CA ASN A 217 0.86 17.57 -15.39
C ASN A 217 -0.48 16.82 -15.52
N TRP A 218 -0.68 15.79 -14.65
CA TRP A 218 -1.87 14.93 -14.61
C TRP A 218 -2.16 14.14 -15.90
N THR A 219 -1.29 14.27 -16.91
CA THR A 219 -1.43 13.54 -18.19
C THR A 219 -0.81 12.14 -18.13
N ARG A 220 0.18 11.96 -17.27
CA ARG A 220 0.82 10.68 -17.00
C ARG A 220 0.43 10.19 -15.59
N PRO A 221 -0.33 9.09 -15.48
CA PRO A 221 -0.83 8.62 -14.19
C PRO A 221 0.31 8.19 -13.27
N LEU A 222 0.25 8.62 -12.00
CA LEU A 222 1.17 8.20 -10.93
C LEU A 222 0.43 7.32 -9.95
N TYR A 223 1.04 6.19 -9.61
CA TYR A 223 0.50 5.20 -8.68
C TYR A 223 1.52 4.82 -7.62
N VAL A 224 1.02 4.43 -6.44
CA VAL A 224 1.80 3.81 -5.37
C VAL A 224 1.26 2.40 -5.16
N ALA A 225 2.14 1.40 -5.13
CA ALA A 225 1.74 0.02 -4.88
C ALA A 225 1.12 -0.12 -3.48
N LEU A 226 0.07 -0.94 -3.35
CA LEU A 226 -0.67 -1.11 -2.09
C LEU A 226 0.20 -1.63 -0.94
N THR A 227 1.32 -2.28 -1.25
CA THR A 227 2.29 -2.83 -0.30
C THR A 227 3.35 -1.86 0.17
N VAL A 228 3.43 -0.67 -0.42
CA VAL A 228 4.33 0.40 0.05
C VAL A 228 3.84 0.90 1.42
N GLY A 229 4.76 1.04 2.38
CA GLY A 229 4.43 1.53 3.72
C GLY A 229 4.11 3.04 3.74
N GLU A 230 3.26 3.44 4.68
CA GLU A 230 2.76 4.84 4.79
C GLU A 230 3.88 5.85 5.03
N GLU A 231 4.99 5.45 5.64
CA GLU A 231 6.18 6.28 5.83
C GLU A 231 6.78 6.79 4.51
N ASN A 232 6.53 6.08 3.40
CA ASN A 232 7.00 6.43 2.05
C ASN A 232 5.96 7.24 1.23
N TYR A 233 4.81 7.59 1.81
CA TYR A 233 3.74 8.27 1.07
C TYR A 233 3.91 9.79 0.95
N MET A 234 4.93 10.37 1.56
CA MET A 234 5.11 11.84 1.58
C MET A 234 3.87 12.58 2.11
N ASN A 235 3.13 11.98 3.03
CA ASN A 235 1.82 12.44 3.53
C ASN A 235 0.74 12.60 2.43
N LEU A 236 0.93 11.96 1.26
CA LEU A 236 -0.04 12.00 0.15
C LEU A 236 -1.20 11.02 0.30
N GLY A 237 -1.28 10.28 1.41
CA GLY A 237 -2.31 9.25 1.63
C GLY A 237 -3.74 9.74 1.43
N ASP A 238 -4.04 10.96 1.85
CA ASP A 238 -5.36 11.59 1.66
C ASP A 238 -5.69 11.91 0.19
N ASN A 239 -4.69 11.94 -0.67
CA ASN A 239 -4.82 12.17 -2.11
C ASN A 239 -4.86 10.87 -2.92
N PHE A 240 -4.90 9.72 -2.26
CA PHE A 240 -4.93 8.42 -2.93
C PHE A 240 -6.35 7.99 -3.27
N VAL A 241 -6.51 7.43 -4.47
CA VAL A 241 -7.70 6.67 -4.88
C VAL A 241 -7.26 5.24 -5.18
N GLN A 242 -7.77 4.27 -4.43
CA GLN A 242 -7.45 2.87 -4.64
C GLN A 242 -8.20 2.32 -5.85
N GLU A 243 -7.47 1.77 -6.83
CA GLU A 243 -8.01 1.22 -8.10
C GLU A 243 -7.70 -0.29 -8.26
N GLY A 244 -7.61 -1.04 -7.17
CA GLY A 244 -7.18 -2.44 -7.13
C GLY A 244 -5.98 -2.62 -6.23
N LEU A 245 -4.87 -3.19 -6.73
CA LEU A 245 -3.62 -3.33 -5.97
C LEU A 245 -2.78 -2.04 -5.93
N VAL A 246 -3.30 -0.93 -6.42
CA VAL A 246 -2.58 0.34 -6.51
C VAL A 246 -3.42 1.50 -5.97
N ASN A 247 -2.73 2.50 -5.45
CA ASN A 247 -3.29 3.79 -5.08
C ASN A 247 -2.88 4.81 -6.13
N ARG A 248 -3.83 5.39 -6.85
CA ARG A 248 -3.58 6.49 -7.77
C ARG A 248 -3.39 7.78 -7.00
N ILE A 249 -2.34 8.53 -7.31
CA ILE A 249 -2.15 9.90 -6.80
C ILE A 249 -3.08 10.82 -7.58
N THR A 250 -3.94 11.56 -6.86
CA THR A 250 -4.94 12.47 -7.44
C THR A 250 -4.88 13.82 -6.74
N PRO A 251 -5.40 14.90 -7.36
CA PRO A 251 -5.52 16.19 -6.69
C PRO A 251 -6.67 16.24 -5.68
N PHE A 252 -7.49 15.20 -5.61
CA PHE A 252 -8.65 15.13 -4.73
C PHE A 252 -8.24 14.68 -3.33
N THR A 253 -8.88 15.25 -2.31
CA THR A 253 -8.70 14.81 -0.92
C THR A 253 -9.95 14.14 -0.41
N THR A 254 -9.79 13.21 0.54
CA THR A 254 -10.94 12.65 1.24
C THR A 254 -11.57 13.70 2.15
N ASN A 255 -12.89 13.83 2.10
CA ASN A 255 -13.64 14.74 2.98
C ASN A 255 -13.78 14.20 4.42
N LYS A 256 -13.25 13.02 4.71
CA LYS A 256 -13.31 12.37 6.04
C LYS A 256 -11.91 11.91 6.43
N PRO A 257 -11.34 12.39 7.53
CA PRO A 257 -10.06 11.94 8.04
C PRO A 257 -10.04 10.40 8.19
N GLY A 258 -8.98 9.77 7.67
CA GLY A 258 -8.80 8.32 7.72
C GLY A 258 -9.67 7.50 6.76
N ALA A 259 -10.56 8.13 5.98
CA ALA A 259 -11.27 7.44 4.91
C ALA A 259 -10.38 7.36 3.67
N LYS A 260 -10.36 6.20 3.00
CA LYS A 260 -9.68 6.03 1.72
C LYS A 260 -10.68 6.23 0.59
N ASN A 261 -10.32 7.01 -0.41
CA ASN A 261 -11.06 7.02 -1.66
C ASN A 261 -10.84 5.70 -2.38
N PHE A 262 -11.92 5.11 -2.87
CA PHE A 262 -11.89 3.80 -3.52
C PHE A 262 -12.73 3.84 -4.80
N ASP A 263 -12.12 3.58 -5.94
CA ASP A 263 -12.84 3.41 -7.20
C ASP A 263 -13.30 1.95 -7.31
N THR A 264 -14.47 1.67 -6.72
CA THR A 264 -15.06 0.33 -6.67
C THR A 264 -15.37 -0.23 -8.04
N GLU A 265 -15.66 0.60 -9.03
CA GLU A 265 -15.97 0.14 -10.40
C GLU A 265 -14.72 -0.37 -11.10
N LYS A 266 -13.61 0.40 -11.05
CA LYS A 266 -12.34 -0.06 -11.62
C LYS A 266 -11.80 -1.28 -10.89
N ALA A 267 -11.82 -1.27 -9.56
CA ALA A 267 -11.37 -2.42 -8.77
C ALA A 267 -12.22 -3.66 -9.09
N TYR A 268 -13.55 -3.54 -9.14
CA TYR A 268 -14.44 -4.64 -9.51
C TYR A 268 -14.14 -5.17 -10.92
N HIS A 269 -14.02 -4.27 -11.90
CA HIS A 269 -13.69 -4.65 -13.26
C HIS A 269 -12.35 -5.42 -13.32
N ASN A 270 -11.29 -4.88 -12.76
CA ASN A 270 -9.97 -5.48 -12.76
C ASN A 270 -9.97 -6.86 -12.08
N ILE A 271 -10.56 -6.97 -10.89
CA ILE A 271 -10.64 -8.21 -10.14
C ILE A 271 -11.44 -9.26 -10.94
N MET A 272 -12.58 -8.90 -11.49
CA MET A 272 -13.48 -9.87 -12.13
C MET A 272 -12.99 -10.33 -13.51
N THR A 273 -12.30 -9.45 -14.28
CA THR A 273 -11.99 -9.70 -15.69
C THR A 273 -10.50 -9.90 -15.98
N ARG A 274 -9.61 -9.32 -15.18
CA ARG A 274 -8.17 -9.23 -15.51
C ARG A 274 -7.27 -9.99 -14.54
N PHE A 275 -7.67 -10.12 -13.27
CA PHE A 275 -6.82 -10.73 -12.25
C PHE A 275 -6.73 -12.24 -12.36
N LYS A 276 -5.53 -12.77 -12.12
CA LYS A 276 -5.17 -14.18 -12.05
C LYS A 276 -4.66 -14.51 -10.64
N PHE A 277 -4.73 -15.79 -10.26
CA PHE A 277 -4.44 -16.23 -8.89
C PHE A 277 -3.53 -17.48 -8.81
N GLY A 278 -2.70 -17.68 -9.80
CA GLY A 278 -1.50 -18.51 -9.74
C GLY A 278 -1.66 -19.98 -9.37
N ASN A 279 -2.67 -20.68 -9.88
CA ASN A 279 -2.96 -22.10 -9.56
C ASN A 279 -3.34 -22.37 -8.10
N LEU A 280 -3.72 -21.36 -7.31
CA LEU A 280 -4.10 -21.55 -5.89
C LEU A 280 -5.26 -22.56 -5.68
N LYS A 281 -6.00 -22.91 -6.74
CA LYS A 281 -7.02 -23.97 -6.70
C LYS A 281 -6.45 -25.39 -6.65
N GLN A 282 -5.19 -25.59 -7.01
CA GLN A 282 -4.57 -26.89 -6.99
C GLN A 282 -4.30 -27.30 -5.53
N LYS A 283 -4.93 -28.39 -5.09
CA LYS A 283 -4.69 -28.92 -3.73
C LYS A 283 -3.26 -29.41 -3.57
N GLY A 284 -2.69 -29.17 -2.37
CA GLY A 284 -1.34 -29.60 -2.03
C GLY A 284 -0.23 -28.78 -2.66
N LEU A 285 -0.57 -27.57 -3.17
CA LEU A 285 0.44 -26.61 -3.62
C LEU A 285 1.24 -26.10 -2.42
N TYR A 286 2.54 -26.28 -2.44
CA TYR A 286 3.42 -25.67 -1.43
C TYR A 286 3.51 -24.15 -1.69
N ILE A 287 3.23 -23.36 -0.68
CA ILE A 287 3.29 -21.90 -0.73
C ILE A 287 4.23 -21.44 0.39
N ASP A 288 5.39 -20.89 0.00
CA ASP A 288 6.34 -20.31 0.97
C ASP A 288 5.76 -19.05 1.64
N GLU A 289 6.39 -18.61 2.74
CA GLU A 289 5.90 -17.50 3.56
C GLU A 289 5.74 -16.19 2.76
N THR A 290 6.70 -15.87 1.91
CA THR A 290 6.65 -14.63 1.09
C THR A 290 5.49 -14.67 0.10
N THR A 291 5.33 -15.78 -0.60
CA THR A 291 4.21 -16.01 -1.53
C THR A 291 2.87 -16.04 -0.78
N MET A 292 2.83 -16.59 0.44
CA MET A 292 1.62 -16.58 1.28
C MET A 292 1.18 -15.15 1.62
N ARG A 293 2.11 -14.24 1.90
CA ARG A 293 1.80 -12.81 2.13
C ARG A 293 1.18 -12.14 0.89
N MET A 294 1.60 -12.54 -0.32
CA MET A 294 0.97 -12.08 -1.58
C MET A 294 -0.47 -12.59 -1.69
N CYS A 295 -0.72 -13.85 -1.31
CA CYS A 295 -2.08 -14.41 -1.25
C CYS A 295 -2.96 -13.65 -0.25
N TYR A 296 -2.42 -13.28 0.90
CA TYR A 296 -3.12 -12.47 1.91
C TYR A 296 -3.48 -11.09 1.37
N THR A 297 -2.55 -10.44 0.67
CA THR A 297 -2.80 -9.14 0.03
C THR A 297 -3.95 -9.22 -0.97
N HIS A 298 -3.98 -10.26 -1.82
CA HIS A 298 -5.10 -10.50 -2.72
C HIS A 298 -6.43 -10.68 -1.98
N ARG A 299 -6.50 -11.59 -1.00
CA ARG A 299 -7.76 -11.83 -0.28
C ARG A 299 -8.25 -10.60 0.47
N ARG A 300 -7.34 -9.83 1.11
CA ARG A 300 -7.68 -8.56 1.75
C ARG A 300 -8.25 -7.55 0.76
N LEU A 301 -7.63 -7.41 -0.41
CA LEU A 301 -8.16 -6.55 -1.46
C LEU A 301 -9.58 -6.95 -1.87
N LEU A 302 -9.82 -8.24 -2.10
CA LEU A 302 -11.15 -8.73 -2.49
C LEU A 302 -12.17 -8.46 -1.37
N ALA A 303 -11.81 -8.72 -0.11
CA ALA A 303 -12.67 -8.45 1.05
C ALA A 303 -12.99 -6.96 1.17
N GLN A 304 -11.99 -6.09 1.11
CA GLN A 304 -12.17 -4.64 1.16
C GLN A 304 -13.04 -4.12 0.01
N THR A 305 -12.78 -4.60 -1.22
CA THR A 305 -13.63 -4.24 -2.39
C THR A 305 -15.08 -4.65 -2.17
N ALA A 306 -15.33 -5.84 -1.61
CA ALA A 306 -16.68 -6.30 -1.30
C ALA A 306 -17.36 -5.40 -0.25
N LEU A 307 -16.65 -5.02 0.82
CA LEU A 307 -17.18 -4.15 1.87
C LEU A 307 -17.50 -2.75 1.34
N GLN A 308 -16.65 -2.18 0.49
CA GLN A 308 -16.92 -0.89 -0.16
C GLN A 308 -18.14 -0.96 -1.09
N LEU A 309 -18.26 -2.02 -1.90
CA LEU A 309 -19.44 -2.25 -2.74
C LEU A 309 -20.72 -2.38 -1.92
N ILE A 310 -20.66 -3.00 -0.74
CA ILE A 310 -21.80 -3.07 0.20
C ILE A 310 -22.16 -1.68 0.70
N ALA A 311 -21.17 -0.88 1.11
CA ALA A 311 -21.39 0.49 1.58
C ALA A 311 -22.03 1.38 0.51
N GLU A 312 -21.76 1.11 -0.77
CA GLU A 312 -22.38 1.78 -1.93
C GLU A 312 -23.73 1.17 -2.35
N GLY A 313 -24.25 0.19 -1.63
CA GLY A 313 -25.51 -0.51 -1.97
C GLY A 313 -25.40 -1.52 -3.11
N LYS A 314 -24.21 -1.79 -3.64
CA LYS A 314 -23.95 -2.68 -4.78
C LYS A 314 -23.80 -4.15 -4.34
N LYS A 315 -24.78 -4.64 -3.59
CA LYS A 315 -24.77 -5.94 -2.90
C LYS A 315 -24.43 -7.13 -3.82
N GLN A 316 -25.00 -7.17 -5.04
CA GLN A 316 -24.75 -8.28 -5.96
C GLN A 316 -23.31 -8.33 -6.45
N LYS A 317 -22.69 -7.16 -6.73
CA LYS A 317 -21.26 -7.08 -7.08
C LYS A 317 -20.39 -7.57 -5.93
N ALA A 318 -20.72 -7.20 -4.69
CA ALA A 318 -20.01 -7.68 -3.50
C ALA A 318 -20.06 -9.20 -3.37
N ILE A 319 -21.23 -9.82 -3.55
CA ILE A 319 -21.38 -11.30 -3.55
C ILE A 319 -20.48 -11.93 -4.62
N ASN A 320 -20.40 -11.34 -5.80
CA ASN A 320 -19.56 -11.88 -6.89
C ASN A 320 -18.07 -11.86 -6.51
N ILE A 321 -17.59 -10.77 -5.88
CA ILE A 321 -16.20 -10.65 -5.39
C ILE A 321 -15.92 -11.71 -4.30
N LEU A 322 -16.83 -11.83 -3.31
CA LEU A 322 -16.69 -12.81 -2.23
C LEU A 322 -16.62 -14.24 -2.75
N LYS A 323 -17.50 -14.58 -3.71
CA LYS A 323 -17.47 -15.89 -4.38
C LYS A 323 -16.17 -16.12 -5.16
N LYS A 324 -15.67 -15.08 -5.83
CA LYS A 324 -14.38 -15.17 -6.54
C LYS A 324 -13.24 -15.41 -5.57
N ALA A 325 -13.22 -14.73 -4.42
CA ALA A 325 -12.21 -14.95 -3.38
C ALA A 325 -12.24 -16.40 -2.87
N ASP A 326 -13.42 -16.96 -2.56
CA ASP A 326 -13.59 -18.36 -2.15
C ASP A 326 -13.06 -19.35 -3.18
N THR A 327 -13.35 -19.08 -4.45
CA THR A 327 -13.00 -19.99 -5.55
C THR A 327 -11.52 -19.91 -5.90
N GLU A 328 -10.98 -18.69 -6.00
CA GLU A 328 -9.62 -18.47 -6.52
C GLU A 328 -8.55 -18.57 -5.41
N ILE A 329 -8.91 -18.29 -4.15
CA ILE A 329 -7.99 -18.30 -3.00
C ILE A 329 -8.56 -19.23 -1.91
N PRO A 330 -8.62 -20.53 -2.16
CA PRO A 330 -9.32 -21.47 -1.29
C PRO A 330 -8.60 -21.64 0.07
N ALA A 331 -9.40 -21.89 1.11
CA ALA A 331 -8.93 -21.99 2.48
C ALA A 331 -7.97 -23.18 2.73
N TYR A 332 -8.02 -24.21 1.88
CA TYR A 332 -7.14 -25.37 2.02
C TYR A 332 -5.68 -25.10 1.62
N ASN A 333 -5.41 -24.05 0.82
CA ASN A 333 -4.07 -23.61 0.47
C ASN A 333 -3.68 -22.31 1.18
N VAL A 334 -4.65 -21.42 1.42
CA VAL A 334 -4.44 -20.11 2.05
C VAL A 334 -5.34 -20.02 3.27
N THR A 335 -4.77 -20.21 4.45
CA THR A 335 -5.51 -20.26 5.73
C THR A 335 -6.41 -19.02 5.92
N LEU A 336 -7.60 -19.28 6.49
CA LEU A 336 -8.51 -18.21 6.93
C LEU A 336 -8.08 -17.74 8.33
N ASP A 337 -7.31 -16.70 8.38
CA ASP A 337 -6.91 -16.02 9.59
C ASP A 337 -7.21 -14.50 9.47
N TYR A 338 -6.91 -13.77 10.53
CA TYR A 338 -7.09 -12.32 10.53
C TYR A 338 -6.21 -11.62 9.49
N MET A 339 -4.94 -12.01 9.41
CA MET A 339 -3.95 -11.40 8.49
C MET A 339 -4.29 -11.63 7.03
N SER A 340 -4.94 -12.75 6.73
CA SER A 340 -5.40 -13.08 5.38
C SER A 340 -6.69 -12.37 4.96
N GLY A 341 -7.27 -11.50 5.80
CA GLY A 341 -8.56 -10.85 5.54
C GLY A 341 -9.78 -11.74 5.83
N GLY A 342 -9.60 -12.84 6.56
CA GLY A 342 -10.68 -13.79 6.86
C GLY A 342 -11.85 -13.16 7.62
N LEU A 343 -11.57 -12.21 8.53
CA LEU A 343 -12.62 -11.51 9.27
C LEU A 343 -13.43 -10.55 8.38
N ASP A 344 -12.77 -9.83 7.47
CA ASP A 344 -13.47 -8.93 6.55
C ASP A 344 -14.29 -9.70 5.51
N MET A 345 -13.80 -10.87 5.08
CA MET A 345 -14.60 -11.80 4.28
C MET A 345 -15.85 -12.25 5.04
N ALA A 346 -15.71 -12.59 6.33
CA ALA A 346 -16.84 -12.95 7.19
C ALA A 346 -17.88 -11.84 7.27
N ARG A 347 -17.44 -10.60 7.55
CA ARG A 347 -18.29 -9.41 7.58
C ARG A 347 -19.02 -9.20 6.25
N GLY A 348 -18.31 -9.30 5.13
CA GLY A 348 -18.88 -9.19 3.79
C GLY A 348 -19.98 -10.23 3.55
N TRP A 349 -19.76 -11.50 3.89
CA TRP A 349 -20.77 -12.55 3.79
C TRP A 349 -22.00 -12.28 4.68
N LEU A 350 -21.80 -11.84 5.92
CA LEU A 350 -22.89 -11.52 6.86
C LEU A 350 -23.72 -10.34 6.36
N MET A 351 -23.10 -9.24 5.96
CA MET A 351 -23.77 -8.04 5.46
C MET A 351 -24.53 -8.30 4.15
N THR A 352 -24.09 -9.29 3.37
CA THR A 352 -24.84 -9.73 2.18
C THR A 352 -25.95 -10.73 2.49
N GLY A 353 -26.12 -11.12 3.75
CA GLY A 353 -27.19 -12.04 4.19
C GLY A 353 -26.82 -13.52 4.13
N GLN A 354 -25.58 -13.85 3.82
CA GLN A 354 -25.06 -15.23 3.72
C GLN A 354 -24.56 -15.72 5.08
N LYS A 355 -25.48 -15.79 6.08
CA LYS A 355 -25.15 -16.06 7.49
C LYS A 355 -24.35 -17.35 7.70
N ALA A 356 -24.70 -18.43 7.00
CA ALA A 356 -23.98 -19.71 7.15
C ALA A 356 -22.51 -19.59 6.74
N LYS A 357 -22.25 -18.90 5.61
CA LYS A 357 -20.90 -18.70 5.08
C LYS A 357 -20.09 -17.75 6.00
N GLY A 358 -20.71 -16.65 6.44
CA GLY A 358 -20.08 -15.73 7.40
C GLY A 358 -19.69 -16.43 8.70
N LYS A 359 -20.57 -17.29 9.24
CA LYS A 359 -20.28 -18.10 10.43
C LYS A 359 -19.10 -19.04 10.22
N GLU A 360 -19.02 -19.74 9.07
CA GLU A 360 -17.88 -20.60 8.72
C GLU A 360 -16.55 -19.85 8.81
N TYR A 361 -16.50 -18.64 8.24
CA TYR A 361 -15.32 -17.79 8.29
C TYR A 361 -14.97 -17.33 9.71
N ILE A 362 -15.97 -16.89 10.50
CA ILE A 362 -15.78 -16.51 11.89
C ILE A 362 -15.20 -17.67 12.70
N GLU A 363 -15.76 -18.87 12.55
CA GLU A 363 -15.28 -20.06 13.28
C GLU A 363 -13.83 -20.42 12.88
N ALA A 364 -13.47 -20.28 11.61
CA ALA A 364 -12.10 -20.54 11.14
C ALA A 364 -11.10 -19.50 11.71
N VAL A 365 -11.42 -18.20 11.65
CA VAL A 365 -10.54 -17.14 12.18
C VAL A 365 -10.43 -17.24 13.71
N TRP A 366 -11.53 -17.54 14.41
CA TRP A 366 -11.53 -17.79 15.86
C TRP A 366 -10.61 -18.96 16.23
N LYS A 367 -10.76 -20.08 15.53
CA LYS A 367 -9.94 -21.27 15.77
C LYS A 367 -8.45 -20.94 15.62
N ASN A 368 -8.09 -20.23 14.57
CA ASN A 368 -6.70 -19.82 14.32
C ASN A 368 -6.17 -18.91 15.44
N ALA A 369 -6.86 -17.81 15.75
CA ALA A 369 -6.44 -16.86 16.79
C ALA A 369 -6.34 -17.54 18.18
N SER A 370 -7.31 -18.39 18.54
CA SER A 370 -7.30 -19.08 19.81
C SER A 370 -6.17 -20.12 19.92
N GLN A 371 -5.80 -20.79 18.82
CA GLN A 371 -4.66 -21.71 18.79
C GLN A 371 -3.35 -20.96 19.03
N TYR A 372 -3.13 -19.82 18.39
CA TYR A 372 -1.94 -19.00 18.61
C TYR A 372 -1.87 -18.48 20.05
N LEU A 373 -2.98 -17.93 20.59
CA LEU A 373 -2.98 -17.42 21.95
C LEU A 373 -2.71 -18.54 22.97
N ASN A 374 -3.34 -19.72 22.81
CA ASN A 374 -3.03 -20.88 23.66
C ASN A 374 -1.58 -21.32 23.57
N TYR A 375 -1.00 -21.32 22.37
CA TYR A 375 0.42 -21.63 22.17
C TYR A 375 1.30 -20.65 22.95
N TYR A 376 1.12 -19.34 22.77
CA TYR A 376 1.92 -18.34 23.50
C TYR A 376 1.74 -18.44 25.01
N LEU A 377 0.52 -18.70 25.48
CA LEU A 377 0.23 -18.93 26.90
C LEU A 377 0.84 -20.22 27.45
N SER A 378 1.22 -21.18 26.62
CA SER A 378 1.88 -22.44 27.05
C SER A 378 3.40 -22.33 27.13
N LEU A 379 4.02 -21.26 26.62
CA LEU A 379 5.47 -21.08 26.59
C LEU A 379 6.06 -20.97 28.01
N PRO A 380 7.31 -21.41 28.26
CA PRO A 380 8.05 -21.09 29.48
C PRO A 380 8.13 -19.56 29.72
N ASN A 381 8.31 -19.17 31.00
CA ASN A 381 8.22 -17.75 31.38
C ASN A 381 9.18 -16.83 30.60
N ASP A 382 10.39 -17.26 30.34
CA ASP A 382 11.39 -16.51 29.56
C ASP A 382 10.94 -16.24 28.12
N ARG A 383 10.33 -17.23 27.49
CA ARG A 383 9.78 -17.09 26.12
C ARG A 383 8.43 -16.40 26.10
N PHE A 384 7.62 -16.58 27.13
CA PHE A 384 6.33 -15.90 27.26
C PHE A 384 6.50 -14.37 27.30
N LEU A 385 7.49 -13.88 28.06
CA LEU A 385 7.79 -12.44 28.09
C LEU A 385 8.15 -11.87 26.71
N GLN A 386 8.83 -12.65 25.87
CA GLN A 386 9.15 -12.25 24.50
C GLN A 386 7.92 -12.27 23.58
N ALA A 387 6.92 -13.11 23.88
CA ALA A 387 5.69 -13.26 23.13
C ALA A 387 4.53 -12.38 23.63
N GLU A 388 4.77 -11.44 24.55
CA GLU A 388 3.73 -10.62 25.15
C GLU A 388 2.96 -9.80 24.10
N HIS A 389 3.67 -9.15 23.17
CA HIS A 389 3.05 -8.43 22.06
C HIS A 389 2.20 -9.33 21.15
N ASP A 390 2.60 -10.57 20.95
CA ASP A 390 1.84 -11.52 20.17
C ASP A 390 0.56 -11.94 20.90
N CYS A 391 0.62 -12.12 22.23
CA CYS A 391 -0.57 -12.39 23.04
C CYS A 391 -1.57 -11.24 22.96
N ILE A 392 -1.10 -9.99 23.14
CA ILE A 392 -1.93 -8.78 23.04
C ILE A 392 -2.62 -8.72 21.67
N ARG A 393 -1.85 -8.91 20.61
CA ARG A 393 -2.38 -8.93 19.25
C ARG A 393 -3.48 -9.98 19.07
N GLN A 394 -3.28 -11.22 19.55
CA GLN A 394 -4.31 -12.25 19.43
C GLN A 394 -5.55 -11.92 20.26
N ILE A 395 -5.41 -11.35 21.46
CA ILE A 395 -6.54 -10.91 22.27
C ILE A 395 -7.36 -9.85 21.52
N MET A 396 -6.73 -8.83 20.95
CA MET A 396 -7.41 -7.78 20.16
C MET A 396 -8.13 -8.36 18.93
N ILE A 397 -7.49 -9.30 18.23
CA ILE A 397 -8.11 -10.02 17.12
C ILE A 397 -9.36 -10.76 17.60
N MET A 398 -9.27 -11.48 18.71
CA MET A 398 -10.40 -12.24 19.26
C MET A 398 -11.54 -11.32 19.73
N GLN A 399 -11.25 -10.13 20.24
CA GLN A 399 -12.28 -9.11 20.55
C GLN A 399 -13.04 -8.71 19.28
N SER A 400 -12.33 -8.38 18.20
CA SER A 400 -12.96 -8.03 16.91
C SER A 400 -13.79 -9.18 16.32
N ILE A 401 -13.41 -10.44 16.62
CA ILE A 401 -14.18 -11.61 16.19
C ILE A 401 -15.46 -11.76 17.05
N CYS A 402 -15.43 -11.46 18.35
CA CYS A 402 -16.63 -11.46 19.20
C CYS A 402 -17.69 -10.49 18.65
N GLU A 403 -17.29 -9.26 18.31
CA GLU A 403 -18.18 -8.26 17.67
C GLU A 403 -18.81 -8.80 16.37
N ALA A 404 -18.00 -9.39 15.50
CA ALA A 404 -18.50 -9.97 14.25
C ALA A 404 -19.41 -11.20 14.48
N ALA A 405 -19.16 -11.98 15.54
CA ALA A 405 -20.00 -13.11 15.93
C ALA A 405 -21.41 -12.67 16.35
N GLY A 406 -21.55 -11.46 16.92
CA GLY A 406 -22.84 -10.84 17.23
C GLY A 406 -23.73 -10.65 16.00
N MET A 407 -23.14 -10.39 14.84
CA MET A 407 -23.87 -10.33 13.56
C MET A 407 -24.46 -11.69 13.14
N VAL A 408 -23.92 -12.80 13.61
CA VAL A 408 -24.48 -14.15 13.40
C VAL A 408 -25.59 -14.42 14.40
N SER A 409 -25.27 -14.37 15.70
CA SER A 409 -26.23 -14.49 16.79
C SER A 409 -25.63 -14.03 18.13
N PRO A 410 -26.47 -13.50 19.07
CA PRO A 410 -26.02 -13.16 20.43
C PRO A 410 -25.45 -14.35 21.20
N GLN A 411 -25.93 -15.57 20.94
CA GLN A 411 -25.45 -16.79 21.60
C GLN A 411 -24.01 -17.12 21.19
N LEU A 412 -23.64 -16.89 19.92
CA LEU A 412 -22.28 -17.13 19.43
C LEU A 412 -21.31 -16.08 20.02
N GLU A 413 -21.73 -14.81 20.07
CA GLU A 413 -20.98 -13.73 20.70
C GLU A 413 -20.67 -14.06 22.18
N GLN A 414 -21.69 -14.32 22.98
CA GLN A 414 -21.55 -14.69 24.40
C GLN A 414 -20.65 -15.91 24.61
N LYS A 415 -20.74 -16.91 23.71
CA LYS A 415 -19.87 -18.08 23.75
C LYS A 415 -18.40 -17.68 23.60
N TYR A 416 -18.11 -16.83 22.63
CA TYR A 416 -16.73 -16.41 22.34
C TYR A 416 -16.20 -15.43 23.39
N GLU A 417 -17.00 -14.52 23.87
CA GLU A 417 -16.64 -13.64 24.99
C GLU A 417 -16.27 -14.42 26.25
N LYS A 418 -17.06 -15.45 26.59
CA LYS A 418 -16.74 -16.32 27.73
C LYS A 418 -15.39 -17.04 27.54
N GLN A 419 -15.10 -17.52 26.33
CA GLN A 419 -13.84 -18.18 26.03
C GLN A 419 -12.66 -17.19 26.07
N LEU A 420 -12.84 -16.00 25.50
CA LEU A 420 -11.85 -14.92 25.52
C LEU A 420 -11.54 -14.49 26.96
N ASN A 421 -12.55 -14.29 27.78
CA ASN A 421 -12.38 -13.91 29.19
C ASN A 421 -11.58 -14.95 29.98
N ASN A 422 -11.73 -16.24 29.66
CA ASN A 422 -10.92 -17.28 30.30
C ASN A 422 -9.44 -17.19 29.86
N LEU A 423 -9.16 -16.99 28.57
CA LEU A 423 -7.80 -16.81 28.06
C LEU A 423 -7.16 -15.52 28.58
N TYR A 424 -7.93 -14.46 28.70
CA TYR A 424 -7.52 -13.19 29.29
C TYR A 424 -7.10 -13.34 30.75
N ARG A 425 -7.86 -14.10 31.55
CA ARG A 425 -7.48 -14.42 32.94
C ARG A 425 -6.18 -15.21 33.03
N LEU A 426 -5.97 -16.16 32.11
CA LEU A 426 -4.71 -16.91 32.03
C LEU A 426 -3.54 -15.98 31.65
N TYR A 427 -3.74 -15.07 30.71
CA TYR A 427 -2.74 -14.08 30.31
C TYR A 427 -2.34 -13.18 31.50
N HIS A 428 -3.34 -12.63 32.23
CA HIS A 428 -3.09 -11.83 33.43
C HIS A 428 -2.45 -12.64 34.58
N GLY A 429 -2.88 -13.87 34.77
CA GLY A 429 -2.31 -14.77 35.79
C GLY A 429 -0.83 -15.07 35.56
N ARG A 430 -0.33 -14.88 34.32
CA ARG A 430 1.08 -14.96 33.96
C ARG A 430 1.82 -13.62 34.02
N GLY A 431 1.18 -12.54 34.50
CA GLY A 431 1.77 -11.20 34.62
C GLY A 431 1.63 -10.33 33.37
N GLY A 432 0.92 -10.81 32.33
CA GLY A 432 0.64 -10.04 31.12
C GLY A 432 -0.22 -8.80 31.40
N ARG A 433 0.06 -7.69 30.74
CA ARG A 433 -0.68 -6.42 30.85
C ARG A 433 -1.14 -5.96 29.48
N MET A 434 -2.39 -5.55 29.39
CA MET A 434 -2.85 -4.84 28.18
C MET A 434 -2.29 -3.42 28.20
N PRO A 435 -1.89 -2.85 27.05
CA PRO A 435 -1.60 -1.44 26.95
C PRO A 435 -2.80 -0.65 27.48
N GLU A 436 -2.55 0.41 28.24
CA GLU A 436 -3.61 1.37 28.61
C GLU A 436 -4.14 1.95 27.30
N GLY A 437 -5.18 1.35 26.78
CA GLY A 437 -5.86 1.79 25.58
C GLY A 437 -6.74 2.97 25.94
N ASN A 438 -6.84 3.94 25.06
CA ASN A 438 -7.90 4.94 25.06
C ASN A 438 -9.23 4.23 25.24
N GLN A 439 -9.81 4.35 26.45
CA GLN A 439 -11.18 3.97 26.77
C GLN A 439 -12.17 4.84 26.02
#